data_3022bd212dc690ae671467dd978a8e67
#
_entry.id   3022bd212dc690ae671467dd978a8e67
#
_cell.length_a   1.000
_cell.length_b   1.000
_cell.length_c   1.000
_cell.angle_alpha   90.00
_cell.angle_beta   90.00
_cell.angle_gamma   90.00
#
_symmetry.space_group_name_H-M   'P 1'
#
loop_
_entity.id
_entity.type
_entity.pdbx_description
1 polymer ?
#
loop_
_entity_poly.entity_id
_entity_poly.type
_entity_poly.pdbx_seq_one_letter_code
_entity_poly.pdbx_strand_id
1 'polypeptide(L)'
;MNTLHKMSLKLLSTSMLMAFASHAAANDIHDALSNSTAYADFNLRYESVDQDNALKDASSLTLRTWLGFSTGSVNGFSFTAEVEDSRIVMGQDEFTVGPTGFNVGEYSVIADPETTELDQAYIQYKNDNFTARVGRQVITLDDHRFVGHVAWRQDKQTFDAVSAKYAVNKELELFYSYLYKRNRIFAEAADLDSKDHILHATYKSKVGKFVAYAYLLEVDNNTSNALDTYGVSYDGKMQGDSINWAYGAEFATQSSESGSAETAVDFDASYFNAYLGATMSGITAKIDYEVLGSDDGLYGFATPLATLHKFNGFADLFLATPTQGLQDLKLSLSGKAAGGKWLLAYHDYSADESTAEVDDLGSEINAQYTTTFADKYRFGIKYAAYDAGDIKVDTNRFWMWVGTRF
;
A
#
# COMPACT_ATOMS: atom_id res chain seq x y z
N MET A 1 -30.16 15.43 2.47
CA MET A 1 -30.10 13.98 2.75
C MET A 1 -28.89 13.58 3.63
N ASN A 2 -27.80 14.35 3.67
CA ASN A 2 -26.53 13.97 4.34
C ASN A 2 -26.52 13.95 5.88
N THR A 3 -27.40 14.66 6.57
CA THR A 3 -27.43 14.70 8.04
C THR A 3 -28.04 13.46 8.70
N LEU A 4 -28.99 12.83 8.04
CA LEU A 4 -29.64 11.61 8.54
C LEU A 4 -28.74 10.36 8.43
N HIS A 5 -27.89 10.29 7.38
CA HIS A 5 -26.94 9.17 7.21
C HIS A 5 -25.79 9.23 8.22
N LYS A 6 -25.23 10.44 8.45
CA LYS A 6 -24.19 10.65 9.49
C LYS A 6 -24.71 10.42 10.92
N MET A 7 -26.01 10.68 11.15
CA MET A 7 -26.67 10.36 12.43
C MET A 7 -26.91 8.85 12.62
N SER A 8 -27.27 8.11 11.58
CA SER A 8 -27.52 6.67 11.69
C SER A 8 -26.24 5.85 11.95
N LEU A 9 -25.11 6.24 11.35
CA LEU A 9 -23.83 5.56 11.61
C LEU A 9 -23.30 5.85 13.04
N LYS A 10 -23.45 7.11 13.51
CA LYS A 10 -23.11 7.47 14.89
C LYS A 10 -24.02 6.77 15.92
N LEU A 11 -25.32 6.59 15.60
CA LEU A 11 -26.22 5.82 16.47
C LEU A 11 -25.93 4.32 16.44
N LEU A 12 -25.50 3.74 15.29
CA LEU A 12 -25.10 2.33 15.24
C LEU A 12 -23.81 2.08 16.05
N SER A 13 -22.83 2.97 15.96
CA SER A 13 -21.59 2.86 16.75
C SER A 13 -21.86 3.02 18.25
N THR A 14 -22.75 3.93 18.64
CA THR A 14 -23.10 4.15 20.05
C THR A 14 -23.98 3.02 20.59
N SER A 15 -24.91 2.47 19.81
CA SER A 15 -25.72 1.33 20.22
C SER A 15 -24.92 0.01 20.29
N MET A 16 -23.94 -0.16 19.41
CA MET A 16 -23.00 -1.30 19.49
C MET A 16 -22.13 -1.22 20.75
N LEU A 17 -21.57 -0.05 21.09
CA LEU A 17 -20.84 0.13 22.37
C LEU A 17 -21.71 -0.15 23.60
N MET A 18 -22.99 0.27 23.59
CA MET A 18 -23.90 -0.01 24.71
C MET A 18 -24.32 -1.50 24.83
N ALA A 19 -24.42 -2.21 23.70
CA ALA A 19 -24.69 -3.65 23.70
C ALA A 19 -23.51 -4.45 24.29
N PHE A 20 -22.27 -3.99 24.15
CA PHE A 20 -21.10 -4.58 24.77
C PHE A 20 -21.06 -4.41 26.28
N ALA A 21 -21.48 -3.26 26.80
CA ALA A 21 -21.48 -2.98 28.23
C ALA A 21 -22.50 -3.82 29.05
N SER A 22 -23.49 -4.39 28.39
CA SER A 22 -24.56 -5.12 29.09
C SER A 22 -24.32 -6.61 29.26
N HIS A 23 -23.28 -7.20 28.65
CA HIS A 23 -23.03 -8.64 28.67
C HIS A 23 -21.63 -9.05 29.17
N ALA A 24 -20.69 -8.11 29.34
CA ALA A 24 -19.39 -8.41 29.95
C ALA A 24 -19.47 -8.30 31.46
N ALA A 25 -19.22 -9.40 32.17
CA ALA A 25 -18.98 -9.33 33.59
C ALA A 25 -17.74 -8.47 33.88
N ALA A 26 -17.71 -7.73 34.99
CA ALA A 26 -16.58 -6.86 35.35
C ALA A 26 -15.23 -7.61 35.35
N ASN A 27 -15.24 -8.90 35.66
CA ASN A 27 -14.08 -9.78 35.62
C ASN A 27 -13.55 -9.97 34.18
N ASP A 28 -14.43 -10.11 33.17
CA ASP A 28 -14.03 -10.31 31.76
C ASP A 28 -13.33 -9.06 31.23
N ILE A 29 -13.80 -7.86 31.57
CA ILE A 29 -13.16 -6.58 31.20
C ILE A 29 -11.81 -6.45 31.90
N HIS A 30 -11.72 -6.80 33.17
CA HIS A 30 -10.44 -6.80 33.90
C HIS A 30 -9.44 -7.75 33.25
N ASP A 31 -9.86 -8.95 32.88
CA ASP A 31 -9.02 -9.95 32.21
C ASP A 31 -8.57 -9.46 30.81
N ALA A 32 -9.46 -8.81 30.05
CA ALA A 32 -9.10 -8.21 28.76
C ALA A 32 -8.02 -7.12 28.90
N LEU A 33 -8.15 -6.26 29.93
CA LEU A 33 -7.15 -5.21 30.16
C LEU A 33 -5.84 -5.80 30.71
N SER A 34 -5.89 -6.82 31.52
CA SER A 34 -4.71 -7.53 32.09
C SER A 34 -3.93 -8.28 30.99
N ASN A 35 -4.62 -8.75 29.96
CA ASN A 35 -4.04 -9.43 28.78
C ASN A 35 -3.81 -8.47 27.60
N SER A 36 -3.81 -7.16 27.82
CA SER A 36 -3.53 -6.19 26.79
C SER A 36 -2.06 -6.15 26.42
N THR A 37 -1.79 -5.72 25.20
CA THR A 37 -0.46 -5.50 24.68
C THR A 37 -0.28 -4.06 24.25
N ALA A 38 0.87 -3.48 24.55
CA ALA A 38 1.25 -2.16 24.06
C ALA A 38 2.60 -2.25 23.36
N TYR A 39 2.83 -1.37 22.41
CA TYR A 39 4.11 -1.25 21.74
C TYR A 39 4.43 0.19 21.39
N ALA A 40 5.72 0.46 21.22
CA ALA A 40 6.25 1.66 20.62
C ALA A 40 7.18 1.25 19.46
N ASP A 41 6.98 1.81 18.28
CA ASP A 41 7.81 1.58 17.10
C ASP A 41 8.39 2.93 16.64
N PHE A 42 9.70 3.00 16.50
CA PHE A 42 10.43 4.19 16.07
C PHE A 42 11.14 3.91 14.76
N ASN A 43 11.12 4.88 13.85
CA ASN A 43 11.85 4.84 12.58
C ASN A 43 12.45 6.21 12.26
N LEU A 44 13.76 6.32 12.40
CA LEU A 44 14.53 7.47 11.94
C LEU A 44 14.97 7.21 10.51
N ARG A 45 14.62 8.10 9.57
CA ARG A 45 14.92 7.95 8.15
C ARG A 45 15.49 9.21 7.56
N TYR A 46 16.60 9.08 6.86
CA TYR A 46 17.12 10.05 5.92
C TYR A 46 16.69 9.67 4.51
N GLU A 47 16.24 10.65 3.72
CA GLU A 47 15.93 10.51 2.30
C GLU A 47 16.51 11.71 1.55
N SER A 48 17.09 11.47 0.36
CA SER A 48 17.48 12.52 -0.57
C SER A 48 16.99 12.21 -1.97
N VAL A 49 16.65 13.27 -2.72
CA VAL A 49 16.14 13.22 -4.08
C VAL A 49 16.86 14.28 -4.90
N ASP A 50 17.53 13.82 -5.97
CA ASP A 50 18.20 14.62 -6.97
C ASP A 50 17.48 14.36 -8.31
N GLN A 51 16.88 15.41 -8.90
CA GLN A 51 16.10 15.33 -10.13
C GLN A 51 16.54 16.44 -11.08
N ASP A 52 16.79 16.09 -12.34
CA ASP A 52 17.12 17.06 -13.40
C ASP A 52 15.89 17.88 -13.83
N ASN A 53 15.39 18.69 -12.93
CA ASN A 53 14.24 19.59 -13.14
C ASN A 53 14.52 21.01 -12.64
N ALA A 54 13.52 21.90 -12.67
CA ALA A 54 13.69 23.29 -12.26
C ALA A 54 13.63 23.50 -10.73
N LEU A 55 13.32 22.45 -9.96
CA LEU A 55 13.26 22.52 -8.50
C LEU A 55 14.65 22.28 -7.88
N LYS A 56 14.81 22.63 -6.63
CA LYS A 56 15.99 22.27 -5.85
C LYS A 56 15.94 20.78 -5.47
N ASP A 57 17.11 20.16 -5.33
CA ASP A 57 17.24 18.85 -4.75
C ASP A 57 16.62 18.80 -3.36
N ALA A 58 16.07 17.65 -2.98
CA ALA A 58 15.44 17.50 -1.69
C ALA A 58 16.27 16.64 -0.74
N SER A 59 16.21 16.97 0.55
CA SER A 59 16.71 16.10 1.61
C SER A 59 15.87 16.24 2.88
N SER A 60 15.62 15.11 3.54
CA SER A 60 14.86 15.06 4.78
C SER A 60 15.50 14.16 5.81
N LEU A 61 15.34 14.47 7.08
CA LEU A 61 15.56 13.56 8.19
C LEU A 61 14.31 13.57 9.05
N THR A 62 13.58 12.47 9.06
CA THR A 62 12.28 12.35 9.73
C THR A 62 12.30 11.24 10.77
N LEU A 63 11.59 11.45 11.88
CA LEU A 63 11.37 10.44 12.92
C LEU A 63 9.88 10.12 12.96
N ARG A 64 9.54 8.85 12.73
CA ARG A 64 8.21 8.32 12.97
C ARG A 64 8.15 7.60 14.31
N THR A 65 7.05 7.80 15.01
CA THR A 65 6.70 7.11 16.24
C THR A 65 5.31 6.51 16.12
N TRP A 66 5.18 5.20 16.27
CA TRP A 66 3.89 4.54 16.45
C TRP A 66 3.74 4.09 17.91
N LEU A 67 2.61 4.44 18.51
CA LEU A 67 2.23 3.97 19.84
C LEU A 67 0.93 3.19 19.72
N GLY A 68 1.00 1.88 19.91
CA GLY A 68 -0.12 0.98 19.74
C GLY A 68 -0.52 0.28 21.04
N PHE A 69 -1.81 0.02 21.17
CA PHE A 69 -2.43 -0.70 22.28
C PHE A 69 -3.53 -1.61 21.75
N SER A 70 -3.56 -2.86 22.23
CA SER A 70 -4.63 -3.81 21.92
C SER A 70 -5.05 -4.54 23.19
N THR A 71 -6.36 -4.63 23.44
CA THR A 71 -6.89 -5.41 24.56
C THR A 71 -6.78 -6.90 24.29
N GLY A 72 -6.80 -7.70 25.33
CA GLY A 72 -7.19 -9.11 25.24
C GLY A 72 -8.61 -9.26 24.71
N SER A 73 -9.00 -10.49 24.39
CA SER A 73 -10.32 -10.79 23.82
C SER A 73 -11.32 -11.19 24.91
N VAL A 74 -12.54 -10.63 24.84
CA VAL A 74 -13.71 -11.03 25.66
C VAL A 74 -14.79 -11.53 24.71
N ASN A 75 -15.16 -12.78 24.83
CA ASN A 75 -16.19 -13.41 23.98
C ASN A 75 -15.96 -13.20 22.47
N GLY A 76 -14.69 -13.18 22.04
CA GLY A 76 -14.29 -12.94 20.67
C GLY A 76 -14.07 -11.45 20.32
N PHE A 77 -14.43 -10.51 21.18
CA PHE A 77 -14.26 -9.07 20.95
C PHE A 77 -12.95 -8.54 21.53
N SER A 78 -12.30 -7.68 20.78
CA SER A 78 -11.13 -6.91 21.21
C SER A 78 -11.15 -5.50 20.63
N PHE A 79 -10.36 -4.60 21.21
CA PHE A 79 -10.17 -3.23 20.75
C PHE A 79 -8.70 -2.99 20.45
N THR A 80 -8.41 -2.24 19.40
CA THR A 80 -7.06 -1.77 19.05
C THR A 80 -7.10 -0.27 18.81
N ALA A 81 -6.09 0.45 19.34
CA ALA A 81 -5.81 1.84 19.01
C ALA A 81 -4.32 2.00 18.72
N GLU A 82 -3.98 2.82 17.74
CA GLU A 82 -2.61 3.22 17.39
C GLU A 82 -2.59 4.69 17.01
N VAL A 83 -1.64 5.42 17.57
CA VAL A 83 -1.34 6.79 17.21
C VAL A 83 -0.02 6.80 16.44
N GLU A 84 0.02 7.56 15.37
CA GLU A 84 1.21 7.86 14.59
C GLU A 84 1.63 9.31 14.79
N ASP A 85 2.93 9.54 14.89
CA ASP A 85 3.55 10.85 14.90
C ASP A 85 4.76 10.85 13.98
N SER A 86 4.80 11.77 13.02
CA SER A 86 5.94 12.00 12.11
C SER A 86 6.48 13.40 12.30
N ARG A 87 7.79 13.54 12.51
CA ARG A 87 8.47 14.82 12.75
C ARG A 87 9.75 14.95 11.95
N ILE A 88 9.98 16.15 11.43
CA ILE A 88 11.28 16.57 10.94
C ILE A 88 12.21 16.73 12.14
N VAL A 89 13.42 16.19 12.05
CA VAL A 89 14.40 16.30 13.12
C VAL A 89 15.69 16.97 12.63
N MET A 90 16.39 17.64 13.53
CA MET A 90 17.67 18.32 13.28
C MET A 90 17.58 19.44 12.21
N GLY A 91 16.37 19.95 11.90
CA GLY A 91 16.17 21.03 10.92
C GLY A 91 16.48 20.60 9.47
N GLN A 92 16.36 19.31 9.15
CA GLN A 92 16.56 18.80 7.80
C GLN A 92 15.22 18.79 7.06
N ASP A 93 14.81 19.96 6.58
CA ASP A 93 13.48 20.28 6.05
C ASP A 93 13.51 20.79 4.58
N GLU A 94 14.59 20.51 3.85
CA GLU A 94 14.76 20.93 2.45
C GLU A 94 14.03 19.95 1.51
N PHE A 95 12.69 19.90 1.59
CA PHE A 95 11.87 19.07 0.71
C PHE A 95 10.44 19.60 0.56
N THR A 96 9.77 19.22 -0.51
CA THR A 96 8.34 19.45 -0.72
C THR A 96 7.58 18.20 -0.29
N VAL A 97 6.53 18.34 0.54
CA VAL A 97 5.73 17.17 0.96
C VAL A 97 4.88 16.62 -0.18
N GLY A 98 4.33 17.48 -1.01
CA GLY A 98 3.43 17.09 -2.10
C GLY A 98 2.34 18.14 -2.29
N PRO A 99 1.15 17.75 -2.80
CA PRO A 99 0.14 18.71 -3.26
C PRO A 99 -0.42 19.62 -2.13
N THR A 100 -0.34 19.19 -0.89
CA THR A 100 -0.90 19.92 0.27
C THR A 100 0.12 20.20 1.37
N GLY A 101 1.39 19.98 1.12
CA GLY A 101 2.44 20.13 2.12
C GLY A 101 3.10 21.52 2.12
N PHE A 102 4.17 21.65 2.88
CA PHE A 102 5.01 22.84 2.88
C PHE A 102 6.05 22.80 1.75
N ASN A 103 6.68 23.96 1.46
CA ASN A 103 7.69 24.16 0.40
C ASN A 103 7.20 23.76 -1.00
N VAL A 104 5.89 23.84 -1.27
CA VAL A 104 5.32 23.47 -2.59
C VAL A 104 5.97 24.28 -3.70
N GLY A 105 6.55 23.57 -4.68
CA GLY A 105 7.20 24.18 -5.85
C GLY A 105 8.61 24.68 -5.61
N GLU A 106 9.23 24.43 -4.46
CA GLU A 106 10.61 24.84 -4.15
C GLU A 106 11.61 23.69 -4.29
N TYR A 107 11.28 22.52 -3.77
CA TYR A 107 12.14 21.34 -3.75
C TYR A 107 11.45 20.15 -4.43
N SER A 108 12.22 19.14 -4.80
CA SER A 108 11.71 17.84 -5.18
C SER A 108 10.91 17.17 -4.05
N VAL A 109 10.01 16.23 -4.38
CA VAL A 109 9.03 15.71 -3.42
C VAL A 109 9.59 14.56 -2.59
N ILE A 110 9.43 14.69 -1.26
CA ILE A 110 9.53 13.60 -0.28
C ILE A 110 8.20 13.56 0.48
N ALA A 111 7.41 12.51 0.29
CA ALA A 111 6.03 12.40 0.78
C ALA A 111 5.97 11.97 2.27
N ASP A 112 6.61 12.74 3.16
CA ASP A 112 6.65 12.51 4.60
C ASP A 112 6.26 13.80 5.36
N PRO A 113 4.97 14.08 5.53
CA PRO A 113 4.49 15.25 6.26
C PRO A 113 4.84 15.20 7.75
N GLU A 114 4.93 16.37 8.39
CA GLU A 114 4.78 16.43 9.85
C GLU A 114 3.30 16.29 10.20
N THR A 115 2.97 15.23 10.93
CA THR A 115 1.59 14.94 11.34
C THR A 115 1.56 14.18 12.65
N THR A 116 0.44 14.27 13.38
CA THR A 116 0.09 13.40 14.49
C THR A 116 -1.34 12.96 14.30
N GLU A 117 -1.57 11.67 14.09
CA GLU A 117 -2.87 11.14 13.75
C GLU A 117 -3.25 9.90 14.57
N LEU A 118 -4.56 9.69 14.70
CA LEU A 118 -5.09 8.41 15.10
C LEU A 118 -5.03 7.49 13.89
N ASP A 119 -4.06 6.63 13.85
CA ASP A 119 -3.76 5.80 12.71
C ASP A 119 -4.61 4.53 12.64
N GLN A 120 -4.87 3.90 13.77
CA GLN A 120 -5.84 2.82 13.88
C GLN A 120 -6.73 3.00 15.11
N ALA A 121 -8.01 2.73 14.98
CA ALA A 121 -8.97 2.60 16.09
C ALA A 121 -10.15 1.75 15.65
N TYR A 122 -10.18 0.49 16.05
CA TYR A 122 -11.23 -0.43 15.65
C TYR A 122 -11.62 -1.42 16.75
N ILE A 123 -12.86 -1.87 16.67
CA ILE A 123 -13.35 -3.04 17.40
C ILE A 123 -13.28 -4.24 16.47
N GLN A 124 -12.76 -5.34 16.95
CA GLN A 124 -12.72 -6.62 16.24
C GLN A 124 -13.57 -7.65 16.96
N TYR A 125 -14.35 -8.41 16.20
CA TYR A 125 -14.88 -9.70 16.60
C TYR A 125 -14.16 -10.81 15.86
N LYS A 126 -13.73 -11.85 16.57
CA LYS A 126 -13.06 -13.00 15.98
C LYS A 126 -13.49 -14.30 16.67
N ASN A 127 -13.81 -15.30 15.82
CA ASN A 127 -13.95 -16.69 16.23
C ASN A 127 -13.07 -17.58 15.33
N ASP A 128 -13.30 -18.90 15.33
CA ASP A 128 -12.43 -19.86 14.62
C ASP A 128 -12.29 -19.59 13.12
N ASN A 129 -13.35 -19.19 12.45
CA ASN A 129 -13.40 -19.01 11.00
C ASN A 129 -13.91 -17.66 10.51
N PHE A 130 -14.29 -16.77 11.41
CA PHE A 130 -14.82 -15.46 11.05
C PHE A 130 -14.11 -14.33 11.82
N THR A 131 -13.73 -13.27 11.10
CA THR A 131 -13.20 -12.03 11.70
C THR A 131 -13.95 -10.86 11.09
N ALA A 132 -14.47 -9.96 11.93
CA ALA A 132 -15.02 -8.68 11.50
C ALA A 132 -14.34 -7.53 12.25
N ARG A 133 -14.19 -6.39 11.57
CA ARG A 133 -13.66 -5.15 12.16
C ARG A 133 -14.51 -3.97 11.76
N VAL A 134 -14.65 -3.01 12.68
CA VAL A 134 -15.33 -1.74 12.46
C VAL A 134 -14.49 -0.61 13.01
N GLY A 135 -14.18 0.38 12.20
CA GLY A 135 -13.37 1.54 12.55
C GLY A 135 -12.15 1.72 11.65
N ARG A 136 -11.24 2.61 12.06
CA ARG A 136 -10.00 2.90 11.32
C ARG A 136 -9.05 1.72 11.44
N GLN A 137 -8.64 1.19 10.31
CA GLN A 137 -7.86 -0.04 10.23
C GLN A 137 -6.94 -0.09 9.00
N VAL A 138 -5.86 -0.82 9.12
CA VAL A 138 -5.04 -1.23 7.98
C VAL A 138 -5.75 -2.37 7.25
N ILE A 139 -5.85 -2.26 5.92
CA ILE A 139 -6.28 -3.32 5.01
C ILE A 139 -5.18 -3.53 3.98
N THR A 140 -4.70 -4.77 3.88
CA THR A 140 -3.71 -5.17 2.88
C THR A 140 -4.11 -6.48 2.26
N LEU A 141 -4.07 -6.56 0.93
CA LEU A 141 -4.42 -7.74 0.17
C LEU A 141 -3.25 -8.15 -0.71
N ASP A 142 -3.02 -9.45 -0.78
CA ASP A 142 -1.94 -10.09 -1.53
C ASP A 142 -0.57 -9.44 -1.27
N ASP A 143 0.08 -8.93 -2.30
CA ASP A 143 1.37 -8.25 -2.20
C ASP A 143 1.26 -6.72 -2.20
N HIS A 144 0.06 -6.16 -2.01
CA HIS A 144 -0.28 -4.74 -1.97
C HIS A 144 -0.28 -4.03 -3.34
N ARG A 145 -0.39 -4.79 -4.45
CA ARG A 145 -0.42 -4.19 -5.78
C ARG A 145 -1.67 -3.35 -6.02
N PHE A 146 -2.81 -3.74 -5.44
CA PHE A 146 -4.07 -3.03 -5.56
C PHE A 146 -4.52 -2.40 -4.23
N VAL A 147 -4.37 -3.10 -3.11
CA VAL A 147 -4.78 -2.61 -1.79
C VAL A 147 -3.63 -2.80 -0.80
N GLY A 148 -3.08 -1.69 -0.33
CA GLY A 148 -1.94 -1.67 0.57
C GLY A 148 -1.99 -0.52 1.56
N HIS A 149 -1.02 -0.48 2.47
CA HIS A 149 -0.99 0.49 3.57
C HIS A 149 0.13 1.53 3.46
N VAL A 150 0.97 1.45 2.43
CA VAL A 150 2.09 2.39 2.18
C VAL A 150 3.03 2.63 3.38
N ALA A 151 3.09 1.70 4.34
CA ALA A 151 3.90 1.84 5.59
C ALA A 151 5.42 1.92 5.35
N TRP A 152 5.84 2.01 4.09
CA TRP A 152 7.15 2.46 3.68
C TRP A 152 7.37 3.94 4.06
N ARG A 153 6.35 4.80 3.88
CA ARG A 153 6.38 6.21 4.26
C ARG A 153 6.26 6.37 5.78
N GLN A 154 6.51 7.58 6.28
CA GLN A 154 6.42 7.87 7.70
C GLN A 154 4.97 8.00 8.17
N ASP A 155 4.07 8.39 7.28
CA ASP A 155 2.62 8.31 7.43
C ASP A 155 2.09 7.15 6.58
N LYS A 156 1.23 6.30 7.13
CA LYS A 156 0.70 5.14 6.40
C LYS A 156 -0.77 5.30 6.03
N GLN A 157 -1.14 4.71 4.90
CA GLN A 157 -2.52 4.65 4.47
C GLN A 157 -3.33 3.71 5.35
N THR A 158 -4.46 4.22 5.87
CA THR A 158 -5.46 3.45 6.61
C THR A 158 -6.87 3.74 6.08
N PHE A 159 -7.84 2.95 6.52
CA PHE A 159 -9.21 3.05 6.03
C PHE A 159 -10.20 3.07 7.18
N ASP A 160 -11.12 4.03 7.17
CA ASP A 160 -12.30 3.96 8.02
C ASP A 160 -13.30 3.02 7.33
N ALA A 161 -13.53 1.84 7.93
CA ALA A 161 -14.14 0.73 7.22
C ALA A 161 -14.94 -0.21 8.14
N VAL A 162 -15.84 -0.96 7.50
CA VAL A 162 -16.37 -2.22 8.03
C VAL A 162 -15.80 -3.34 7.17
N SER A 163 -15.08 -4.28 7.77
CA SER A 163 -14.51 -5.42 7.05
C SER A 163 -14.90 -6.74 7.67
N ALA A 164 -14.99 -7.78 6.85
CA ALA A 164 -15.29 -9.14 7.26
C ALA A 164 -14.44 -10.14 6.48
N LYS A 165 -13.90 -11.12 7.20
CA LYS A 165 -13.14 -12.24 6.64
C LYS A 165 -13.73 -13.55 7.10
N TYR A 166 -13.98 -14.47 6.19
CA TYR A 166 -14.58 -15.77 6.45
C TYR A 166 -13.76 -16.89 5.81
N ALA A 167 -13.20 -17.76 6.65
CA ALA A 167 -12.58 -18.99 6.20
C ALA A 167 -13.69 -20.04 6.01
N VAL A 168 -14.12 -20.26 4.76
CA VAL A 168 -15.13 -21.26 4.40
C VAL A 168 -14.63 -22.65 4.78
N ASN A 169 -13.37 -22.92 4.51
CA ASN A 169 -12.62 -24.11 4.89
C ASN A 169 -11.12 -23.76 4.93
N LYS A 170 -10.23 -24.76 4.96
CA LYS A 170 -8.77 -24.56 5.00
C LYS A 170 -8.21 -24.04 3.67
N GLU A 171 -8.90 -24.26 2.59
CA GLU A 171 -8.52 -23.89 1.23
C GLU A 171 -9.12 -22.55 0.78
N LEU A 172 -10.38 -22.24 1.14
CA LEU A 172 -11.13 -21.07 0.66
C LEU A 172 -11.35 -20.04 1.77
N GLU A 173 -10.86 -18.84 1.54
CA GLU A 173 -11.07 -17.66 2.37
C GLU A 173 -11.75 -16.57 1.52
N LEU A 174 -12.77 -15.93 2.09
CA LEU A 174 -13.47 -14.79 1.50
C LEU A 174 -13.24 -13.55 2.36
N PHE A 175 -13.05 -12.42 1.72
CA PHE A 175 -12.93 -11.11 2.36
C PHE A 175 -13.84 -10.10 1.68
N TYR A 176 -14.49 -9.27 2.49
CA TYR A 176 -15.25 -8.12 2.06
C TYR A 176 -14.96 -6.93 2.95
N SER A 177 -14.87 -5.74 2.36
CA SER A 177 -14.82 -4.48 3.11
C SER A 177 -15.62 -3.39 2.40
N TYR A 178 -16.28 -2.57 3.20
CA TYR A 178 -16.82 -1.28 2.78
C TYR A 178 -15.99 -0.18 3.42
N LEU A 179 -15.32 0.64 2.58
CA LEU A 179 -14.54 1.78 3.04
C LEU A 179 -15.38 3.03 2.87
N TYR A 180 -15.49 3.82 3.93
CA TYR A 180 -16.20 5.10 3.88
C TYR A 180 -15.24 6.30 4.01
N LYS A 181 -13.93 6.04 4.22
CA LYS A 181 -12.87 7.03 4.16
C LYS A 181 -11.53 6.37 3.88
N ARG A 182 -10.74 7.02 3.03
CA ARG A 182 -9.33 6.71 2.78
C ARG A 182 -8.48 7.74 3.51
N ASN A 183 -7.74 7.32 4.53
CA ASN A 183 -6.78 8.17 5.23
C ASN A 183 -5.44 8.00 4.52
N ARG A 184 -4.93 9.09 3.95
CA ARG A 184 -3.79 9.05 3.02
C ARG A 184 -2.51 9.50 3.69
N ILE A 185 -1.36 9.15 3.09
CA ILE A 185 0.00 9.44 3.56
C ILE A 185 0.40 10.94 3.55
N PHE A 186 -0.51 11.85 3.24
CA PHE A 186 -0.28 13.30 3.14
C PHE A 186 -1.01 14.09 4.23
N ALA A 187 -1.24 13.48 5.39
CA ALA A 187 -2.01 13.99 6.53
C ALA A 187 -3.50 14.22 6.21
N GLU A 188 -4.28 14.59 7.22
CA GLU A 188 -5.75 14.68 7.21
C GLU A 188 -6.31 15.56 6.05
N ALA A 189 -5.56 16.59 5.63
CA ALA A 189 -5.99 17.48 4.56
C ALA A 189 -6.10 16.78 3.18
N ALA A 190 -5.46 15.64 2.99
CA ALA A 190 -5.48 14.86 1.76
C ALA A 190 -6.42 13.64 1.82
N ASP A 191 -7.11 13.44 2.94
CA ASP A 191 -8.05 12.34 3.13
C ASP A 191 -9.27 12.48 2.23
N LEU A 192 -9.84 11.34 1.85
CA LEU A 192 -10.97 11.27 0.93
C LEU A 192 -12.12 10.48 1.57
N ASP A 193 -13.30 11.09 1.66
CA ASP A 193 -14.53 10.33 1.89
C ASP A 193 -14.79 9.42 0.68
N SER A 194 -15.23 8.18 0.91
CA SER A 194 -15.38 7.19 -0.16
C SER A 194 -16.59 6.28 0.05
N LYS A 195 -16.92 5.52 -1.00
CA LYS A 195 -17.95 4.47 -1.02
C LYS A 195 -17.38 3.21 -1.67
N ASP A 196 -16.21 2.79 -1.21
CA ASP A 196 -15.49 1.69 -1.83
C ASP A 196 -15.99 0.34 -1.36
N HIS A 197 -16.13 -0.60 -2.30
CA HIS A 197 -16.38 -2.00 -2.00
C HIS A 197 -15.18 -2.83 -2.44
N ILE A 198 -14.63 -3.59 -1.49
CA ILE A 198 -13.50 -4.50 -1.71
C ILE A 198 -14.00 -5.92 -1.52
N LEU A 199 -14.01 -6.71 -2.58
CA LEU A 199 -14.32 -8.14 -2.56
C LEU A 199 -13.09 -8.92 -2.97
N HIS A 200 -12.77 -9.98 -2.22
CA HIS A 200 -11.58 -10.77 -2.48
C HIS A 200 -11.79 -12.21 -2.03
N ALA A 201 -11.38 -13.17 -2.85
CA ALA A 201 -11.46 -14.59 -2.58
C ALA A 201 -10.10 -15.24 -2.83
N THR A 202 -9.59 -15.99 -1.87
CA THR A 202 -8.34 -16.76 -1.98
C THR A 202 -8.64 -18.24 -1.90
N TYR A 203 -8.21 -19.01 -2.91
CA TYR A 203 -8.26 -20.46 -2.92
C TYR A 203 -6.85 -21.06 -2.94
N LYS A 204 -6.50 -21.80 -1.90
CA LYS A 204 -5.21 -22.50 -1.77
C LYS A 204 -5.36 -23.95 -2.16
N SER A 205 -4.63 -24.38 -3.16
CA SER A 205 -4.62 -25.76 -3.65
C SER A 205 -3.23 -26.39 -3.55
N LYS A 206 -3.14 -27.67 -3.90
CA LYS A 206 -1.84 -28.37 -3.97
C LYS A 206 -0.94 -27.84 -5.10
N VAL A 207 -1.53 -27.23 -6.12
CA VAL A 207 -0.79 -26.72 -7.28
C VAL A 207 -0.46 -25.22 -7.17
N GLY A 208 -1.07 -24.51 -6.23
CA GLY A 208 -0.80 -23.08 -6.04
C GLY A 208 -1.96 -22.33 -5.37
N LYS A 209 -1.81 -21.01 -5.27
CA LYS A 209 -2.79 -20.07 -4.76
C LYS A 209 -3.50 -19.41 -5.94
N PHE A 210 -4.82 -19.41 -5.93
CA PHE A 210 -5.67 -18.67 -6.85
C PHE A 210 -6.35 -17.56 -6.08
N VAL A 211 -6.47 -16.40 -6.71
CA VAL A 211 -7.19 -15.24 -6.18
C VAL A 211 -8.19 -14.76 -7.22
N ALA A 212 -9.36 -14.31 -6.78
CA ALA A 212 -10.29 -13.55 -7.58
C ALA A 212 -10.76 -12.34 -6.77
N TYR A 213 -10.86 -11.18 -7.40
CA TYR A 213 -11.23 -9.94 -6.72
C TYR A 213 -12.09 -9.03 -7.57
N ALA A 214 -12.85 -8.17 -6.86
CA ALA A 214 -13.53 -7.02 -7.43
C ALA A 214 -13.32 -5.82 -6.48
N TYR A 215 -12.78 -4.74 -7.00
CA TYR A 215 -12.56 -3.49 -6.28
C TYR A 215 -13.38 -2.40 -6.97
N LEU A 216 -14.45 -1.96 -6.31
CA LEU A 216 -15.37 -0.96 -6.81
C LEU A 216 -15.12 0.31 -5.99
N LEU A 217 -14.40 1.26 -6.58
CA LEU A 217 -13.89 2.43 -5.88
C LEU A 217 -14.62 3.69 -6.33
N GLU A 218 -15.11 4.47 -5.37
CA GLU A 218 -15.80 5.75 -5.62
C GLU A 218 -15.39 6.77 -4.55
N VAL A 219 -14.90 7.94 -4.96
CA VAL A 219 -14.67 9.07 -4.05
C VAL A 219 -15.99 9.83 -3.85
N ASP A 220 -16.41 10.03 -2.58
CA ASP A 220 -17.68 10.72 -2.25
C ASP A 220 -17.51 12.25 -2.30
N ASN A 221 -17.34 12.81 -3.49
CA ASN A 221 -17.09 14.22 -3.73
C ASN A 221 -18.06 14.90 -4.71
N ASN A 222 -19.18 14.24 -5.02
CA ASN A 222 -20.18 14.68 -6.02
C ASN A 222 -19.64 14.77 -7.46
N THR A 223 -18.60 14.04 -7.78
CA THR A 223 -18.14 13.79 -9.16
C THR A 223 -18.53 12.38 -9.59
N SER A 224 -18.47 12.09 -10.89
CA SER A 224 -18.64 10.73 -11.43
C SER A 224 -17.28 10.02 -11.50
N ASN A 225 -16.56 9.96 -10.40
CA ASN A 225 -15.24 9.28 -10.35
C ASN A 225 -15.39 7.89 -9.75
N ALA A 226 -15.78 6.93 -10.58
CA ALA A 226 -15.82 5.52 -10.25
C ALA A 226 -14.65 4.77 -10.91
N LEU A 227 -14.20 3.72 -10.26
CA LEU A 227 -13.12 2.88 -10.73
C LEU A 227 -13.39 1.42 -10.36
N ASP A 228 -13.89 0.67 -11.30
CA ASP A 228 -14.28 -0.72 -11.12
C ASP A 228 -13.22 -1.65 -11.69
N THR A 229 -12.57 -2.43 -10.83
CA THR A 229 -11.50 -3.35 -11.21
C THR A 229 -11.89 -4.79 -10.87
N TYR A 230 -11.81 -5.69 -11.84
CA TYR A 230 -12.06 -7.12 -11.67
C TYR A 230 -10.83 -7.90 -12.11
N GLY A 231 -10.35 -8.83 -11.28
CA GLY A 231 -9.15 -9.55 -11.61
C GLY A 231 -9.06 -10.94 -11.02
N VAL A 232 -8.10 -11.69 -11.56
CA VAL A 232 -7.73 -13.04 -11.12
C VAL A 232 -6.23 -13.18 -11.13
N SER A 233 -5.68 -13.90 -10.14
CA SER A 233 -4.25 -14.22 -10.11
C SER A 233 -4.01 -15.69 -9.73
N TYR A 234 -2.82 -16.15 -10.11
CA TYR A 234 -2.31 -17.46 -9.75
C TYR A 234 -0.84 -17.36 -9.36
N ASP A 235 -0.49 -17.95 -8.21
CA ASP A 235 0.89 -18.11 -7.73
C ASP A 235 1.20 -19.58 -7.53
N GLY A 236 2.26 -20.08 -8.15
CA GLY A 236 2.75 -21.43 -8.03
C GLY A 236 4.19 -21.52 -7.55
N LYS A 237 4.53 -22.65 -6.93
CA LYS A 237 5.90 -22.98 -6.55
C LYS A 237 6.20 -24.42 -6.89
N MET A 238 7.42 -24.68 -7.37
CA MET A 238 7.91 -26.02 -7.64
C MET A 238 9.27 -26.19 -6.98
N GLN A 239 9.39 -27.22 -6.14
CA GLN A 239 10.67 -27.59 -5.54
C GLN A 239 11.39 -28.60 -6.43
N GLY A 240 12.63 -28.32 -6.76
CA GLY A 240 13.53 -29.24 -7.43
C GLY A 240 14.74 -29.56 -6.56
N ASP A 241 15.56 -30.51 -7.00
CA ASP A 241 16.73 -30.96 -6.22
C ASP A 241 17.77 -29.87 -5.97
N SER A 242 17.96 -28.96 -6.92
CA SER A 242 18.96 -27.88 -6.84
C SER A 242 18.35 -26.49 -7.01
N ILE A 243 17.22 -26.37 -7.68
CA ILE A 243 16.57 -25.11 -8.01
C ILE A 243 15.12 -25.15 -7.56
N ASN A 244 14.72 -24.15 -6.77
CA ASN A 244 13.31 -23.92 -6.42
C ASN A 244 12.75 -22.84 -7.34
N TRP A 245 11.62 -23.13 -7.93
CA TRP A 245 10.94 -22.22 -8.86
C TRP A 245 9.74 -21.55 -8.18
N ALA A 246 9.52 -20.27 -8.49
CA ALA A 246 8.29 -19.54 -8.19
C ALA A 246 7.80 -18.90 -9.48
N TYR A 247 6.52 -18.96 -9.75
CA TYR A 247 5.92 -18.41 -10.95
C TYR A 247 4.50 -17.97 -10.68
N GLY A 248 4.03 -17.01 -11.42
CA GLY A 248 2.67 -16.49 -11.29
C GLY A 248 2.25 -15.68 -12.49
N ALA A 249 0.94 -15.48 -12.55
CA ALA A 249 0.33 -14.57 -13.51
C ALA A 249 -0.91 -13.92 -12.89
N GLU A 250 -1.18 -12.69 -13.28
CA GLU A 250 -2.34 -11.91 -12.87
C GLU A 250 -2.90 -11.16 -14.07
N PHE A 251 -4.22 -11.10 -14.14
CA PHE A 251 -4.94 -10.35 -15.15
C PHE A 251 -6.10 -9.61 -14.50
N ALA A 252 -6.30 -8.35 -14.87
CA ALA A 252 -7.47 -7.58 -14.48
C ALA A 252 -7.98 -6.70 -15.63
N THR A 253 -9.26 -6.36 -15.53
CA THR A 253 -9.90 -5.31 -16.33
C THR A 253 -10.37 -4.21 -15.42
N GLN A 254 -10.32 -2.99 -15.90
CA GLN A 254 -10.73 -1.80 -15.17
C GLN A 254 -11.59 -0.92 -16.05
N SER A 255 -12.76 -0.53 -15.54
CA SER A 255 -13.57 0.53 -16.12
C SER A 255 -13.47 1.75 -15.22
N SER A 256 -13.18 2.91 -15.79
CA SER A 256 -13.05 4.18 -15.07
C SER A 256 -14.06 5.17 -15.62
N GLU A 257 -14.88 5.74 -14.72
CA GLU A 257 -15.73 6.89 -15.02
C GLU A 257 -15.07 8.13 -14.41
N SER A 258 -14.83 9.15 -15.23
CA SER A 258 -14.18 10.39 -14.80
C SER A 258 -14.93 11.62 -15.30
N GLY A 259 -15.14 12.60 -14.44
CA GLY A 259 -15.79 13.86 -14.79
C GLY A 259 -16.90 14.30 -13.85
N SER A 260 -17.78 15.17 -14.32
CA SER A 260 -19.02 15.52 -13.64
C SER A 260 -20.17 14.67 -14.16
N ALA A 261 -21.29 14.60 -13.44
CA ALA A 261 -22.46 13.85 -13.85
C ALA A 261 -23.03 14.23 -15.24
N GLU A 262 -22.66 15.41 -15.76
CA GLU A 262 -23.08 15.90 -17.08
C GLU A 262 -22.00 15.70 -18.17
N THR A 263 -20.74 15.44 -17.79
CA THR A 263 -19.58 15.37 -18.69
C THR A 263 -18.69 14.16 -18.37
N ALA A 264 -19.27 13.09 -17.83
CA ALA A 264 -18.51 11.87 -17.57
C ALA A 264 -17.96 11.26 -18.86
N VAL A 265 -16.73 10.80 -18.80
CA VAL A 265 -16.05 10.05 -19.85
C VAL A 265 -15.67 8.70 -19.27
N ASP A 266 -16.01 7.65 -19.99
CA ASP A 266 -15.68 6.28 -19.64
C ASP A 266 -14.37 5.85 -20.31
N PHE A 267 -13.55 5.11 -19.59
CA PHE A 267 -12.32 4.49 -20.07
C PHE A 267 -12.27 3.03 -19.64
N ASP A 268 -11.72 2.18 -20.50
CA ASP A 268 -11.48 0.77 -20.23
C ASP A 268 -9.99 0.45 -20.39
N ALA A 269 -9.37 -0.10 -19.35
CA ALA A 269 -7.98 -0.51 -19.41
C ALA A 269 -7.79 -1.93 -18.85
N SER A 270 -6.71 -2.59 -19.24
CA SER A 270 -6.36 -3.92 -18.76
C SER A 270 -5.05 -3.91 -17.97
N TYR A 271 -4.89 -4.87 -17.08
CA TYR A 271 -3.68 -5.13 -16.33
C TYR A 271 -3.22 -6.56 -16.59
N PHE A 272 -1.93 -6.72 -16.77
CA PHE A 272 -1.30 -8.02 -16.86
C PHE A 272 0.01 -8.03 -16.08
N ASN A 273 0.25 -9.10 -15.32
CA ASN A 273 1.56 -9.38 -14.74
C ASN A 273 1.89 -10.85 -14.91
N ALA A 274 3.13 -11.19 -15.21
CA ALA A 274 3.64 -12.55 -15.16
C ALA A 274 5.08 -12.57 -14.68
N TYR A 275 5.43 -13.56 -13.86
CA TYR A 275 6.78 -13.68 -13.36
C TYR A 275 7.28 -15.12 -13.28
N LEU A 276 8.61 -15.25 -13.38
CA LEU A 276 9.33 -16.50 -13.13
C LEU A 276 10.57 -16.22 -12.27
N GLY A 277 10.67 -16.92 -11.16
CA GLY A 277 11.80 -16.86 -10.24
C GLY A 277 12.48 -18.21 -10.06
N ALA A 278 13.79 -18.21 -9.99
CA ALA A 278 14.62 -19.39 -9.72
C ALA A 278 15.54 -19.12 -8.51
N THR A 279 15.43 -19.94 -7.48
CA THR A 279 16.30 -19.86 -6.29
C THR A 279 17.27 -21.02 -6.27
N MET A 280 18.56 -20.73 -6.27
CA MET A 280 19.65 -21.68 -6.16
C MET A 280 20.69 -21.19 -5.15
N SER A 281 21.12 -22.04 -4.23
CA SER A 281 22.13 -21.72 -3.20
C SER A 281 21.85 -20.44 -2.40
N GLY A 282 20.55 -20.12 -2.18
CA GLY A 282 20.13 -18.93 -1.41
C GLY A 282 20.11 -17.62 -2.19
N ILE A 283 20.40 -17.66 -3.49
CA ILE A 283 20.26 -16.52 -4.42
C ILE A 283 19.01 -16.78 -5.29
N THR A 284 18.17 -15.78 -5.42
CA THR A 284 17.00 -15.80 -6.30
C THR A 284 17.21 -14.84 -7.47
N ALA A 285 17.10 -15.36 -8.69
CA ALA A 285 16.95 -14.56 -9.90
C ALA A 285 15.47 -14.56 -10.30
N LYS A 286 14.92 -13.41 -10.65
CA LYS A 286 13.51 -13.27 -11.08
C LYS A 286 13.42 -12.37 -12.31
N ILE A 287 12.61 -12.76 -13.27
CA ILE A 287 12.09 -11.93 -14.34
C ILE A 287 10.61 -11.67 -14.04
N ASP A 288 10.18 -10.46 -14.25
CA ASP A 288 8.82 -9.98 -14.01
C ASP A 288 8.44 -9.06 -15.18
N TYR A 289 7.27 -9.25 -15.74
CA TYR A 289 6.73 -8.39 -16.78
C TYR A 289 5.35 -7.92 -16.37
N GLU A 290 5.19 -6.62 -16.19
CA GLU A 290 3.96 -5.96 -15.78
C GLU A 290 3.50 -5.00 -16.87
N VAL A 291 2.20 -5.00 -17.14
CA VAL A 291 1.54 -4.06 -18.04
C VAL A 291 0.38 -3.41 -17.30
N LEU A 292 0.45 -2.10 -17.16
CA LEU A 292 -0.67 -1.24 -16.80
C LEU A 292 -1.16 -0.61 -18.09
N GLY A 293 -2.19 -1.19 -18.70
CA GLY A 293 -2.63 -0.87 -20.06
C GLY A 293 -3.17 0.54 -20.20
N SER A 294 -3.28 0.96 -21.44
CA SER A 294 -3.85 2.24 -21.85
C SER A 294 -5.23 2.05 -22.50
N ASP A 295 -6.02 3.10 -22.51
CA ASP A 295 -7.21 3.27 -23.34
C ASP A 295 -6.96 4.40 -24.33
N ASP A 296 -6.58 4.05 -25.57
CA ASP A 296 -6.30 4.96 -26.70
C ASP A 296 -5.30 6.10 -26.35
N GLY A 297 -4.33 5.89 -25.46
CA GLY A 297 -3.37 6.90 -24.99
C GLY A 297 -3.97 8.00 -24.11
N LEU A 298 -5.23 7.86 -23.70
CA LEU A 298 -5.98 8.87 -22.94
C LEU A 298 -6.09 8.54 -21.45
N TYR A 299 -6.04 7.26 -21.09
CA TYR A 299 -6.16 6.77 -19.72
C TYR A 299 -5.23 5.57 -19.49
N GLY A 300 -4.49 5.58 -18.39
CA GLY A 300 -3.68 4.46 -17.95
C GLY A 300 -4.31 3.73 -16.76
N PHE A 301 -4.26 2.41 -16.75
CA PHE A 301 -4.77 1.55 -15.67
C PHE A 301 -4.28 2.03 -14.29
N ALA A 302 -5.18 2.36 -13.37
CA ALA A 302 -4.87 3.01 -12.11
C ALA A 302 -4.95 2.06 -10.90
N THR A 303 -4.05 2.22 -9.93
CA THR A 303 -4.03 1.46 -8.68
C THR A 303 -3.97 2.38 -7.44
N PRO A 304 -5.02 3.20 -7.18
CA PRO A 304 -4.95 4.31 -6.23
C PRO A 304 -4.81 3.90 -4.75
N LEU A 305 -5.08 2.64 -4.40
CA LEU A 305 -4.95 2.14 -3.02
C LEU A 305 -3.69 1.26 -2.83
N ALA A 306 -2.81 1.16 -3.84
CA ALA A 306 -1.61 0.34 -3.81
C ALA A 306 -0.53 0.88 -2.86
N THR A 307 0.38 -0.01 -2.42
CA THR A 307 1.68 0.41 -1.90
C THR A 307 2.63 0.68 -3.08
N LEU A 308 2.41 1.81 -3.76
CA LEU A 308 2.98 2.12 -5.07
C LEU A 308 4.52 2.04 -5.11
N HIS A 309 5.22 2.53 -4.08
CA HIS A 309 6.68 2.48 -3.97
C HIS A 309 7.31 1.07 -4.12
N LYS A 310 6.53 0.02 -3.96
CA LYS A 310 6.99 -1.37 -4.10
C LYS A 310 7.10 -1.80 -5.56
N PHE A 311 6.44 -1.08 -6.47
CA PHE A 311 6.26 -1.44 -7.87
C PHE A 311 6.83 -0.34 -8.79
N ASN A 312 7.18 -0.72 -10.01
CA ASN A 312 7.63 0.18 -11.07
C ASN A 312 8.78 1.12 -10.65
N GLY A 313 9.75 0.56 -9.92
CA GLY A 313 10.95 1.26 -9.47
C GLY A 313 10.84 2.01 -8.15
N PHE A 314 11.97 2.23 -7.49
CA PHE A 314 12.04 2.94 -6.21
C PHE A 314 12.12 4.46 -6.37
N ALA A 315 12.42 4.95 -7.59
CA ALA A 315 12.45 6.40 -7.85
C ALA A 315 11.06 7.05 -7.78
N ASP A 316 9.98 6.25 -7.67
CA ASP A 316 8.59 6.72 -7.54
C ASP A 316 8.13 7.57 -8.75
N LEU A 317 8.62 7.30 -9.96
CA LEU A 317 8.28 8.09 -11.17
C LEU A 317 6.93 7.68 -11.77
N PHE A 318 6.52 6.44 -11.51
CA PHE A 318 5.30 5.83 -12.05
C PHE A 318 4.27 5.49 -10.95
N LEU A 319 4.18 6.34 -9.91
CA LEU A 319 3.11 6.23 -8.89
C LEU A 319 1.71 6.44 -9.50
N ALA A 320 1.62 7.24 -10.55
CA ALA A 320 0.47 7.30 -11.44
C ALA A 320 0.90 6.76 -12.80
N THR A 321 0.12 5.85 -13.34
CA THR A 321 0.34 5.31 -14.68
C THR A 321 0.21 6.43 -15.71
N PRO A 322 1.16 6.59 -16.65
CA PRO A 322 1.01 7.50 -17.79
C PRO A 322 -0.27 7.18 -18.58
N THR A 323 -0.83 8.16 -19.29
CA THR A 323 -2.01 7.93 -20.12
C THR A 323 -1.76 6.92 -21.24
N GLN A 324 -0.51 6.84 -21.73
CA GLN A 324 -0.05 5.83 -22.70
C GLN A 324 0.11 4.43 -22.09
N GLY A 325 -0.23 4.25 -20.80
CA GLY A 325 0.04 3.01 -20.08
C GLY A 325 1.53 2.85 -19.71
N LEU A 326 1.86 1.74 -19.09
CA LEU A 326 3.22 1.41 -18.65
C LEU A 326 3.46 -0.07 -18.81
N GLN A 327 4.48 -0.44 -19.54
CA GLN A 327 5.07 -1.78 -19.55
C GLN A 327 6.37 -1.73 -18.74
N ASP A 328 6.57 -2.65 -17.82
CA ASP A 328 7.75 -2.75 -16.94
C ASP A 328 8.36 -4.15 -17.06
N LEU A 329 9.48 -4.27 -17.74
CA LEU A 329 10.29 -5.49 -17.75
C LEU A 329 11.34 -5.40 -16.64
N LYS A 330 11.13 -6.14 -15.57
CA LYS A 330 12.01 -6.16 -14.41
C LYS A 330 12.85 -7.42 -14.32
N LEU A 331 14.15 -7.25 -14.19
CA LEU A 331 15.10 -8.30 -13.84
C LEU A 331 15.61 -8.07 -12.43
N SER A 332 15.60 -9.08 -11.57
CA SER A 332 16.09 -8.89 -10.20
C SER A 332 16.93 -10.07 -9.69
N LEU A 333 17.87 -9.74 -8.83
CA LEU A 333 18.67 -10.68 -8.04
C LEU A 333 18.50 -10.33 -6.56
N SER A 334 18.31 -11.34 -5.73
CA SER A 334 18.21 -11.15 -4.28
C SER A 334 18.80 -12.31 -3.51
N GLY A 335 19.17 -12.06 -2.27
CA GLY A 335 19.75 -13.09 -1.42
C GLY A 335 20.04 -12.61 -0.01
N LYS A 336 20.85 -13.38 0.71
CA LYS A 336 21.32 -13.03 2.06
C LYS A 336 22.83 -12.88 2.06
N ALA A 337 23.34 -11.85 2.71
CA ALA A 337 24.76 -11.62 2.94
C ALA A 337 24.96 -10.79 4.21
N ALA A 338 26.07 -10.98 4.93
CA ALA A 338 26.45 -10.20 6.10
C ALA A 338 25.34 -10.05 7.16
N GLY A 339 24.54 -11.10 7.38
CA GLY A 339 23.43 -11.10 8.33
C GLY A 339 22.16 -10.39 7.84
N GLY A 340 22.15 -9.82 6.66
CA GLY A 340 21.03 -9.11 6.09
C GLY A 340 20.51 -9.71 4.78
N LYS A 341 19.57 -9.00 4.16
CA LYS A 341 18.99 -9.30 2.85
C LYS A 341 19.39 -8.20 1.88
N TRP A 342 19.74 -8.57 0.66
CA TRP A 342 20.01 -7.64 -0.43
C TRP A 342 19.10 -7.90 -1.63
N LEU A 343 18.86 -6.85 -2.38
CA LEU A 343 18.13 -6.84 -3.66
C LEU A 343 18.88 -5.93 -4.63
N LEU A 344 19.03 -6.38 -5.87
CA LEU A 344 19.36 -5.57 -7.03
C LEU A 344 18.26 -5.78 -8.06
N ALA A 345 17.79 -4.73 -8.70
CA ALA A 345 16.83 -4.83 -9.78
C ALA A 345 17.18 -3.83 -10.89
N TYR A 346 16.82 -4.21 -12.10
CA TYR A 346 16.81 -3.36 -13.29
C TYR A 346 15.40 -3.40 -13.88
N HIS A 347 14.91 -2.24 -14.20
CA HIS A 347 13.64 -2.02 -14.86
C HIS A 347 13.88 -1.38 -16.22
N ASP A 348 13.13 -1.82 -17.21
CA ASP A 348 13.05 -1.25 -18.56
C ASP A 348 11.61 -0.90 -18.83
N TYR A 349 11.36 0.38 -19.08
CA TYR A 349 10.00 0.92 -19.16
C TYR A 349 9.67 1.35 -20.59
N SER A 350 8.47 0.99 -21.05
CA SER A 350 7.93 1.46 -22.33
C SER A 350 6.45 1.79 -22.21
N ALA A 351 5.94 2.59 -23.13
CA ALA A 351 4.52 2.84 -23.26
C ALA A 351 3.78 1.58 -23.71
N ASP A 352 2.56 1.34 -23.19
CA ASP A 352 1.69 0.28 -23.68
C ASP A 352 1.10 0.69 -25.06
N GLU A 353 0.69 1.95 -25.19
CA GLU A 353 0.30 2.55 -26.45
C GLU A 353 1.27 3.65 -26.85
N SER A 354 2.22 3.29 -27.72
CA SER A 354 3.24 4.20 -28.24
C SER A 354 2.63 5.28 -29.14
N THR A 355 3.14 6.48 -29.00
CA THR A 355 2.85 7.61 -29.90
C THR A 355 4.12 8.04 -30.65
N ALA A 356 4.04 9.08 -31.49
CA ALA A 356 5.22 9.64 -32.13
C ALA A 356 6.16 10.36 -31.16
N GLU A 357 5.63 10.80 -30.01
CA GLU A 357 6.34 11.58 -29.00
C GLU A 357 6.69 10.77 -27.76
N VAL A 358 5.98 9.63 -27.49
CA VAL A 358 6.13 8.84 -26.26
C VAL A 358 6.10 7.35 -26.59
N ASP A 359 7.22 6.70 -26.42
CA ASP A 359 7.41 5.25 -26.61
C ASP A 359 8.34 4.70 -25.53
N ASP A 360 9.54 5.26 -25.38
CA ASP A 360 10.51 4.91 -24.35
C ASP A 360 10.21 5.69 -23.07
N LEU A 361 9.98 4.97 -21.99
CA LEU A 361 9.73 5.56 -20.66
C LEU A 361 10.95 5.49 -19.74
N GLY A 362 12.11 5.10 -20.30
CA GLY A 362 13.37 5.06 -19.58
C GLY A 362 13.65 3.76 -18.85
N SER A 363 14.64 3.80 -17.98
CA SER A 363 15.06 2.61 -17.22
C SER A 363 15.47 2.97 -15.79
N GLU A 364 15.50 1.98 -14.89
CA GLU A 364 15.86 2.23 -13.49
C GLU A 364 16.70 1.09 -12.91
N ILE A 365 17.74 1.46 -12.16
CA ILE A 365 18.53 0.54 -11.34
C ILE A 365 18.16 0.76 -9.89
N ASN A 366 17.81 -0.34 -9.20
CA ASN A 366 17.49 -0.35 -7.78
C ASN A 366 18.46 -1.21 -6.99
N ALA A 367 18.88 -0.73 -5.83
CA ALA A 367 19.67 -1.50 -4.87
C ALA A 367 19.10 -1.32 -3.46
N GLN A 368 19.03 -2.41 -2.70
CA GLN A 368 18.60 -2.37 -1.31
C GLN A 368 19.38 -3.37 -0.48
N TYR A 369 19.71 -2.98 0.76
CA TYR A 369 20.19 -3.88 1.80
C TYR A 369 19.43 -3.58 3.10
N THR A 370 18.99 -4.64 3.78
CA THR A 370 18.30 -4.54 5.07
C THR A 370 18.85 -5.59 6.04
N THR A 371 19.03 -5.21 7.30
CA THR A 371 19.46 -6.13 8.35
C THR A 371 18.83 -5.77 9.69
N THR A 372 18.90 -6.72 10.63
CA THR A 372 18.59 -6.46 12.05
C THR A 372 19.85 -6.75 12.85
N PHE A 373 20.30 -5.81 13.66
CA PHE A 373 21.44 -5.97 14.53
C PHE A 373 21.01 -5.92 15.99
N ALA A 374 21.74 -6.65 16.84
CA ALA A 374 21.41 -6.84 18.25
C ALA A 374 19.97 -7.32 18.48
N ASP A 375 19.41 -8.11 17.54
CA ASP A 375 18.05 -8.69 17.53
C ASP A 375 16.90 -7.69 17.71
N LYS A 376 17.20 -6.40 17.60
CA LYS A 376 16.29 -5.31 17.96
C LYS A 376 16.26 -4.17 16.93
N TYR A 377 17.40 -3.75 16.43
CA TYR A 377 17.51 -2.58 15.57
C TYR A 377 17.44 -2.97 14.11
N ARG A 378 16.42 -2.51 13.41
CA ARG A 378 16.26 -2.67 11.96
C ARG A 378 17.05 -1.57 11.27
N PHE A 379 17.95 -1.92 10.39
CA PHE A 379 18.71 -1.00 9.56
C PHE A 379 18.44 -1.27 8.09
N GLY A 380 18.40 -0.24 7.28
CA GLY A 380 18.33 -0.39 5.84
C GLY A 380 18.96 0.78 5.10
N ILE A 381 19.38 0.47 3.90
CA ILE A 381 19.86 1.41 2.89
C ILE A 381 19.22 1.04 1.56
N LYS A 382 18.84 2.03 0.77
CA LYS A 382 18.22 1.86 -0.54
C LYS A 382 18.71 2.95 -1.48
N TYR A 383 18.82 2.62 -2.75
CA TYR A 383 19.19 3.53 -3.82
C TYR A 383 18.38 3.22 -5.07
N ALA A 384 18.01 4.27 -5.79
CA ALA A 384 17.42 4.23 -7.12
C ALA A 384 18.13 5.21 -8.02
N ALA A 385 18.39 4.80 -9.26
CA ALA A 385 18.87 5.64 -10.34
C ALA A 385 17.98 5.38 -11.55
N TYR A 386 17.17 6.37 -11.91
CA TYR A 386 16.32 6.36 -13.07
C TYR A 386 16.94 7.24 -14.16
N ASP A 387 17.06 6.67 -15.35
CA ASP A 387 17.49 7.31 -16.59
C ASP A 387 16.25 7.55 -17.47
N ALA A 388 16.00 8.82 -17.81
CA ALA A 388 14.75 9.24 -18.43
C ALA A 388 14.70 8.86 -19.91
N GLY A 389 13.48 8.46 -20.34
CA GLY A 389 13.13 8.35 -21.74
C GLY A 389 12.44 9.61 -22.26
N ASP A 390 11.34 9.41 -22.99
CA ASP A 390 10.58 10.51 -23.62
C ASP A 390 9.81 11.38 -22.62
N ILE A 391 9.53 10.85 -21.43
CA ILE A 391 8.85 11.56 -20.34
C ILE A 391 9.65 11.45 -19.05
N LYS A 392 9.30 12.28 -18.05
CA LYS A 392 10.01 12.37 -16.77
C LYS A 392 11.39 12.99 -16.92
N VAL A 393 12.22 12.87 -15.91
CA VAL A 393 13.58 13.43 -15.85
C VAL A 393 14.49 12.49 -15.09
N ASP A 394 15.79 12.53 -15.36
CA ASP A 394 16.78 11.77 -14.61
C ASP A 394 16.62 12.00 -13.12
N THR A 395 16.59 10.92 -12.37
CA THR A 395 16.27 10.97 -10.94
C THR A 395 17.11 9.99 -10.15
N ASN A 396 17.83 10.50 -9.16
CA ASN A 396 18.52 9.68 -8.18
C ASN A 396 17.83 9.82 -6.82
N ARG A 397 17.60 8.70 -6.15
CA ARG A 397 17.07 8.68 -4.78
C ARG A 397 17.92 7.81 -3.87
N PHE A 398 18.08 8.26 -2.65
CA PHE A 398 18.81 7.53 -1.63
C PHE A 398 18.08 7.56 -0.30
N TRP A 399 18.05 6.42 0.39
CA TRP A 399 17.44 6.28 1.71
C TRP A 399 18.37 5.53 2.64
N MET A 400 18.37 5.95 3.90
CA MET A 400 18.95 5.22 5.02
C MET A 400 18.03 5.32 6.23
N TRP A 401 17.81 4.22 6.92
CA TRP A 401 16.96 4.24 8.12
C TRP A 401 17.46 3.31 9.20
N VAL A 402 17.09 3.64 10.43
CA VAL A 402 17.21 2.78 11.59
C VAL A 402 15.90 2.83 12.37
N GLY A 403 15.40 1.66 12.75
CA GLY A 403 14.18 1.54 13.52
C GLY A 403 14.30 0.54 14.65
N THR A 404 13.42 0.66 15.64
CA THR A 404 13.33 -0.29 16.76
C THR A 404 11.90 -0.37 17.26
N ARG A 405 11.53 -1.53 17.81
CA ARG A 405 10.21 -1.76 18.42
C ARG A 405 10.36 -2.36 19.81
N PHE A 406 9.54 -1.87 20.72
CA PHE A 406 9.47 -2.31 22.11
C PHE A 406 8.11 -2.87 22.42
#